data_2c12184bcb24f4e1d456b91f2e9ecc82
#
_entry.id   2c12184bcb24f4e1d456b91f2e9ecc82
#
_cell.length_a   1.000
_cell.length_b   1.000
_cell.length_c   1.000
_cell.angle_alpha   90.00
_cell.angle_beta   90.00
_cell.angle_gamma   90.00
#
_symmetry.space_group_name_H-M   'P 1'
#
loop_
_entity.id
_entity.type
_entity.pdbx_description
1 polymer ?
#
loop_
_entity_poly.entity_id
_entity_poly.type
_entity_poly.pdbx_seq_one_letter_code
_entity_poly.pdbx_strand_id
1 'polypeptide(L)'
;MSGSGSGAMSGGTAGQEQAWRTGLGVVTEAAGSDRAGKITTAAAAVVLDADGKLADVMLDELELSVSGGSTGSVTTPEDVRSKRTKGEDYPLAAASSLGKGWAEQADWFADYLTGRTPDEVKKLKTDENGKPQDADLVSGCTIAVDRYRDAVVRACEQAKALGAAQGDRVTLSLIAADLPQNLAATDDQDAHVQADITLAALTVDGEGRVTSAIGDMTQPQLTVSADGTVSGPEEPVYTKNEQGDKYGMREASALHKEWYEHAEGYCSTLKGKSMAEIAAQPTDGSDADLKALCIISVTDLQKAVLAALAET
;
A
#
# COMPACT_ATOMS: atom_id res chain seq x y z
N MET A 1 -10.41 -69.68 -24.17
CA MET A 1 -10.47 -69.20 -22.79
C MET A 1 -9.82 -67.81 -22.75
N SER A 2 -10.66 -66.80 -22.58
CA SER A 2 -10.35 -65.39 -22.67
C SER A 2 -9.74 -64.93 -21.35
N GLY A 3 -8.62 -64.18 -21.40
CA GLY A 3 -8.04 -63.52 -20.27
C GLY A 3 -7.94 -62.02 -20.56
N SER A 4 -8.92 -61.26 -20.08
CA SER A 4 -8.92 -59.82 -20.19
C SER A 4 -7.99 -59.23 -19.11
N GLY A 5 -6.90 -58.62 -19.53
CA GLY A 5 -6.04 -57.80 -18.66
C GLY A 5 -6.58 -56.37 -18.64
N SER A 6 -7.17 -55.97 -17.52
CA SER A 6 -7.59 -54.61 -17.24
C SER A 6 -6.36 -53.76 -16.84
N GLY A 7 -5.88 -52.92 -17.70
CA GLY A 7 -4.86 -51.93 -17.40
C GLY A 7 -5.51 -50.77 -16.61
N ALA A 8 -5.20 -50.65 -15.32
CA ALA A 8 -5.54 -49.50 -14.53
C ALA A 8 -4.70 -48.33 -15.00
N MET A 9 -5.32 -47.34 -15.62
CA MET A 9 -4.70 -46.02 -15.86
C MET A 9 -4.61 -45.33 -14.49
N SER A 10 -3.39 -45.23 -13.99
CA SER A 10 -3.03 -44.32 -12.90
C SER A 10 -3.23 -42.86 -13.42
N GLY A 11 -4.37 -42.30 -13.08
CA GLY A 11 -4.59 -40.86 -13.25
C GLY A 11 -3.68 -40.13 -12.28
N GLY A 12 -2.52 -39.66 -12.75
CA GLY A 12 -1.73 -38.70 -12.05
C GLY A 12 -2.60 -37.43 -11.94
N THR A 13 -2.95 -37.09 -10.72
CA THR A 13 -3.42 -35.71 -10.39
C THR A 13 -2.30 -34.76 -10.78
N ALA A 14 -2.42 -34.10 -11.94
CA ALA A 14 -1.64 -32.91 -12.26
C ALA A 14 -1.90 -31.95 -11.10
N GLY A 15 -0.89 -31.69 -10.26
CA GLY A 15 -0.96 -30.65 -9.25
C GLY A 15 -1.35 -29.37 -9.97
N GLN A 16 -2.43 -28.74 -9.54
CA GLN A 16 -2.74 -27.40 -10.00
C GLN A 16 -1.55 -26.56 -9.55
N GLU A 17 -0.73 -26.07 -10.50
CA GLU A 17 0.25 -25.03 -10.23
C GLU A 17 -0.52 -23.87 -9.56
N GLN A 18 -0.15 -23.55 -8.33
CA GLN A 18 -0.76 -22.42 -7.66
C GLN A 18 -0.41 -21.16 -8.47
N ALA A 19 -1.43 -20.36 -8.78
CA ALA A 19 -1.25 -19.13 -9.52
C ALA A 19 -0.39 -18.13 -8.73
N TRP A 20 0.44 -17.38 -9.41
CA TRP A 20 1.14 -16.22 -8.86
C TRP A 20 0.13 -15.21 -8.32
N ARG A 21 0.43 -14.60 -7.19
CA ARG A 21 -0.51 -13.73 -6.48
C ARG A 21 0.12 -12.38 -6.17
N THR A 22 -0.65 -11.32 -6.34
CA THR A 22 -0.28 -9.95 -5.98
C THR A 22 -0.98 -9.56 -4.69
N GLY A 23 -0.25 -8.94 -3.77
CA GLY A 23 -0.79 -8.43 -2.51
C GLY A 23 -0.38 -6.99 -2.25
N LEU A 24 -1.24 -6.25 -1.58
CA LEU A 24 -0.98 -4.94 -0.99
C LEU A 24 -1.28 -5.02 0.50
N GLY A 25 -0.32 -4.61 1.33
CA GLY A 25 -0.51 -4.53 2.77
C GLY A 25 -0.14 -3.13 3.26
N VAL A 26 -0.93 -2.61 4.17
CA VAL A 26 -0.80 -1.24 4.68
C VAL A 26 -0.83 -1.25 6.20
N VAL A 27 0.06 -0.48 6.81
CA VAL A 27 0.08 -0.20 8.26
C VAL A 27 0.03 1.30 8.43
N THR A 28 -1.08 1.80 8.95
CA THR A 28 -1.27 3.23 9.22
C THR A 28 -1.37 3.48 10.71
N GLU A 29 -0.58 4.42 11.20
CA GLU A 29 -0.60 4.93 12.56
C GLU A 29 -0.85 6.43 12.51
N ALA A 30 -1.76 6.91 13.36
CA ALA A 30 -1.98 8.34 13.59
C ALA A 30 -1.95 8.56 15.11
N ALA A 31 -0.97 9.30 15.58
CA ALA A 31 -0.78 9.52 17.00
C ALA A 31 -0.40 10.98 17.29
N GLY A 32 -0.82 11.48 18.43
CA GLY A 32 -0.48 12.81 18.90
C GLY A 32 -0.12 12.81 20.36
N SER A 33 0.66 13.78 20.77
CA SER A 33 1.06 14.01 22.14
C SER A 33 1.42 15.49 22.30
N ASP A 34 0.89 16.12 23.35
CA ASP A 34 1.06 17.54 23.57
C ASP A 34 0.64 18.33 22.31
N ARG A 35 1.53 19.05 21.66
CA ARG A 35 1.27 19.89 20.48
C ARG A 35 1.83 19.32 19.17
N ALA A 36 2.19 18.07 19.17
CA ALA A 36 2.75 17.40 18.00
C ALA A 36 1.94 16.15 17.64
N GLY A 37 1.61 15.98 16.38
CA GLY A 37 0.97 14.80 15.84
C GLY A 37 1.70 14.27 14.62
N LYS A 38 1.59 12.99 14.40
CA LYS A 38 2.20 12.30 13.27
C LYS A 38 1.24 11.27 12.68
N ILE A 39 1.12 11.30 11.37
CA ILE A 39 0.50 10.23 10.59
C ILE A 39 1.64 9.51 9.86
N THR A 40 1.70 8.20 10.00
CA THR A 40 2.67 7.34 9.30
C THR A 40 1.91 6.24 8.59
N THR A 41 2.08 6.12 7.29
CA THR A 41 1.52 5.03 6.48
C THR A 41 2.64 4.30 5.78
N ALA A 42 2.95 3.09 6.24
CA ALA A 42 3.88 2.18 5.59
C ALA A 42 3.09 1.19 4.72
N ALA A 43 3.57 0.92 3.52
CA ALA A 43 2.94 -0.01 2.59
C ALA A 43 3.95 -0.95 1.96
N ALA A 44 3.47 -2.15 1.63
CA ALA A 44 4.18 -3.17 0.90
C ALA A 44 3.32 -3.70 -0.25
N ALA A 45 3.89 -3.72 -1.45
CA ALA A 45 3.37 -4.51 -2.57
C ALA A 45 4.23 -5.77 -2.71
N VAL A 46 3.59 -6.92 -2.90
CA VAL A 46 4.29 -8.21 -3.01
C VAL A 46 3.77 -9.03 -4.17
N VAL A 47 4.67 -9.83 -4.72
CA VAL A 47 4.30 -10.97 -5.60
C VAL A 47 4.68 -12.25 -4.89
N LEU A 48 3.72 -13.16 -4.75
CA LEU A 48 3.95 -14.52 -4.28
C LEU A 48 4.01 -15.46 -5.49
N ASP A 49 5.03 -16.30 -5.54
CA ASP A 49 5.17 -17.34 -6.55
C ASP A 49 4.19 -18.51 -6.32
N ALA A 50 4.27 -19.53 -7.17
CA ALA A 50 3.43 -20.71 -7.10
C ALA A 50 3.65 -21.54 -5.80
N ASP A 51 4.81 -21.43 -5.17
CA ASP A 51 5.13 -22.08 -3.89
C ASP A 51 4.73 -21.23 -2.67
N GLY A 52 4.20 -20.02 -2.90
CA GLY A 52 3.80 -19.06 -1.86
C GLY A 52 4.95 -18.32 -1.22
N LYS A 53 6.11 -18.25 -1.90
CA LYS A 53 7.25 -17.46 -1.47
C LYS A 53 7.21 -16.07 -2.12
N LEU A 54 7.81 -15.10 -1.45
CA LEU A 54 8.00 -13.77 -2.01
C LEU A 54 8.92 -13.82 -3.24
N ALA A 55 8.38 -13.52 -4.40
CA ALA A 55 9.14 -13.42 -5.65
C ALA A 55 9.66 -12.01 -5.88
N ASP A 56 8.89 -11.00 -5.46
CA ASP A 56 9.26 -9.59 -5.53
C ASP A 56 8.53 -8.80 -4.46
N VAL A 57 9.17 -7.73 -3.95
CA VAL A 57 8.65 -6.87 -2.88
C VAL A 57 9.04 -5.43 -3.17
N MET A 58 8.09 -4.52 -3.03
CA MET A 58 8.34 -3.08 -3.04
C MET A 58 7.75 -2.44 -1.79
N LEU A 59 8.50 -1.53 -1.18
CA LEU A 59 8.14 -0.85 0.06
C LEU A 59 8.11 0.66 -0.15
N ASP A 60 7.18 1.34 0.51
CA ASP A 60 7.19 2.79 0.62
C ASP A 60 6.56 3.24 1.93
N GLU A 61 6.81 4.49 2.33
CA GLU A 61 6.23 5.08 3.53
C GLU A 61 5.98 6.57 3.33
N LEU A 62 4.84 7.01 3.86
CA LEU A 62 4.44 8.41 3.91
C LEU A 62 4.37 8.86 5.36
N GLU A 63 5.01 9.98 5.67
CA GLU A 63 5.00 10.61 6.99
C GLU A 63 4.51 12.04 6.90
N LEU A 64 3.51 12.39 7.72
CA LEU A 64 2.95 13.73 7.82
C LEU A 64 3.00 14.18 9.27
N SER A 65 3.63 15.33 9.52
CA SER A 65 3.71 15.92 10.86
C SER A 65 2.73 17.07 10.98
N VAL A 66 1.92 17.07 12.03
CA VAL A 66 0.94 18.11 12.35
C VAL A 66 1.33 18.73 13.67
N SER A 67 1.21 20.05 13.80
CA SER A 67 1.42 20.71 15.08
C SER A 67 0.27 21.66 15.43
N GLY A 68 -0.05 21.67 16.74
CA GLY A 68 -1.03 22.59 17.34
C GLY A 68 -0.36 23.77 18.02
N GLY A 69 -0.84 24.97 17.75
CA GLY A 69 -0.43 26.18 18.44
C GLY A 69 -1.24 26.41 19.72
N SER A 70 -0.70 27.16 20.70
CA SER A 70 -1.33 27.40 22.00
C SER A 70 -2.68 28.13 21.95
N THR A 71 -3.10 28.58 20.79
CA THR A 71 -4.39 29.24 20.54
C THR A 71 -5.23 28.47 19.52
N GLY A 72 -5.01 27.16 19.42
CA GLY A 72 -5.76 26.27 18.53
C GLY A 72 -5.36 26.35 17.06
N SER A 73 -4.37 27.14 16.66
CA SER A 73 -3.89 27.15 15.28
C SER A 73 -3.28 25.79 14.90
N VAL A 74 -3.48 25.35 13.66
CA VAL A 74 -2.96 24.07 13.17
C VAL A 74 -1.96 24.33 12.05
N THR A 75 -0.82 23.68 12.13
CA THR A 75 0.18 23.66 11.06
C THR A 75 0.27 22.27 10.45
N THR A 76 0.10 22.18 9.14
CA THR A 76 0.21 20.96 8.34
C THR A 76 1.39 21.06 7.37
N PRO A 77 2.02 19.94 6.96
CA PRO A 77 3.11 19.98 6.01
C PRO A 77 2.61 20.34 4.60
N GLU A 78 3.40 21.09 3.85
CA GLU A 78 3.17 21.35 2.42
C GLU A 78 3.67 20.18 1.55
N ASP A 79 4.77 19.52 1.96
CA ASP A 79 5.33 18.36 1.26
C ASP A 79 4.71 17.06 1.79
N VAL A 80 3.75 16.54 1.05
CA VAL A 80 3.00 15.32 1.35
C VAL A 80 3.49 14.11 0.54
N ARG A 81 4.67 14.21 -0.11
CA ARG A 81 5.27 13.10 -0.86
C ARG A 81 5.69 11.95 0.07
N SER A 82 5.65 10.71 -0.45
CA SER A 82 6.20 9.54 0.23
C SER A 82 7.73 9.61 0.34
N LYS A 83 8.34 8.77 1.16
CA LYS A 83 9.81 8.73 1.32
C LYS A 83 10.51 8.34 0.03
N ARG A 84 9.96 7.40 -0.73
CA ARG A 84 10.50 7.00 -2.02
C ARG A 84 10.44 8.16 -3.01
N THR A 85 9.30 8.81 -3.13
CA THR A 85 9.13 9.98 -4.02
C THR A 85 9.99 11.17 -3.62
N LYS A 86 10.29 11.35 -2.33
CA LYS A 86 11.24 12.38 -1.86
C LYS A 86 12.67 12.08 -2.28
N GLY A 87 13.02 10.79 -2.40
CA GLY A 87 14.38 10.40 -2.77
C GLY A 87 15.44 11.05 -1.89
N GLU A 88 16.36 11.80 -2.49
CA GLU A 88 17.44 12.51 -1.78
C GLU A 88 16.93 13.67 -0.92
N ASP A 89 15.74 14.22 -1.17
CA ASP A 89 15.13 15.26 -0.34
C ASP A 89 14.73 14.71 1.06
N TYR A 90 14.63 13.37 1.21
CA TYR A 90 14.46 12.75 2.52
C TYR A 90 15.84 12.56 3.19
N PRO A 91 16.15 13.31 4.28
CA PRO A 91 17.53 13.52 4.74
C PRO A 91 18.09 12.35 5.56
N LEU A 92 17.87 11.10 5.12
CA LEU A 92 18.36 9.92 5.85
C LEU A 92 19.85 9.64 5.58
N ALA A 93 20.33 9.79 4.35
CA ALA A 93 21.68 9.42 3.97
C ALA A 93 22.73 10.08 4.86
N ALA A 94 22.58 11.36 5.17
CA ALA A 94 23.50 12.11 6.04
C ALA A 94 23.44 11.67 7.52
N ALA A 95 22.32 11.12 7.97
CA ALA A 95 22.12 10.63 9.35
C ALA A 95 22.40 9.13 9.50
N SER A 96 22.43 8.39 8.39
CA SER A 96 22.64 6.94 8.38
C SER A 96 24.12 6.58 8.57
N SER A 97 24.40 5.63 9.45
CA SER A 97 25.76 5.06 9.60
C SER A 97 26.25 4.36 8.33
N LEU A 98 25.36 3.97 7.43
CA LEU A 98 25.68 3.36 6.14
C LEU A 98 25.89 4.41 5.03
N GLY A 99 25.58 5.68 5.26
CA GLY A 99 25.57 6.72 4.22
C GLY A 99 24.55 6.49 3.12
N LYS A 100 23.57 5.59 3.33
CA LYS A 100 22.53 5.21 2.36
C LYS A 100 21.24 5.95 2.63
N GLY A 101 20.53 6.34 1.56
CA GLY A 101 19.19 6.91 1.60
C GLY A 101 18.13 5.91 2.04
N TRP A 102 16.91 6.41 2.22
CA TRP A 102 15.80 5.56 2.68
C TRP A 102 15.46 4.48 1.64
N ALA A 103 15.32 4.85 0.38
CA ALA A 103 14.97 3.92 -0.70
C ALA A 103 15.99 2.78 -0.82
N GLU A 104 17.29 3.10 -0.80
CA GLU A 104 18.35 2.07 -0.86
C GLU A 104 18.28 1.07 0.30
N GLN A 105 17.91 1.53 1.51
CA GLN A 105 17.80 0.65 2.67
C GLN A 105 16.48 -0.15 2.65
N ALA A 106 15.40 0.43 2.13
CA ALA A 106 14.13 -0.26 1.91
C ALA A 106 14.26 -1.35 0.84
N ASP A 107 14.97 -1.05 -0.26
CA ASP A 107 15.24 -2.03 -1.32
C ASP A 107 16.12 -3.17 -0.81
N TRP A 108 17.15 -2.87 0.00
CA TRP A 108 17.95 -3.91 0.66
C TRP A 108 17.09 -4.84 1.54
N PHE A 109 16.13 -4.27 2.26
CA PHE A 109 15.21 -5.08 3.06
C PHE A 109 14.27 -5.90 2.17
N ALA A 110 13.74 -5.34 1.09
CA ALA A 110 12.91 -6.04 0.12
C ALA A 110 13.65 -7.22 -0.53
N ASP A 111 14.89 -7.01 -0.97
CA ASP A 111 15.78 -8.05 -1.52
C ASP A 111 16.03 -9.16 -0.50
N TYR A 112 16.29 -8.80 0.78
CA TYR A 112 16.48 -9.76 1.85
C TYR A 112 15.25 -10.63 2.08
N LEU A 113 14.03 -10.11 1.81
CA LEU A 113 12.77 -10.86 1.94
C LEU A 113 12.50 -11.82 0.78
N THR A 114 13.07 -11.56 -0.41
CA THR A 114 12.85 -12.37 -1.61
C THR A 114 13.26 -13.84 -1.39
N GLY A 115 12.41 -14.77 -1.82
CA GLY A 115 12.55 -16.21 -1.62
C GLY A 115 12.07 -16.74 -0.26
N ARG A 116 11.70 -15.87 0.67
CA ARG A 116 11.15 -16.25 1.98
C ARG A 116 9.63 -16.50 1.90
N THR A 117 9.17 -17.33 2.82
CA THR A 117 7.74 -17.51 3.07
C THR A 117 7.22 -16.40 4.00
N PRO A 118 5.89 -16.12 3.99
CA PRO A 118 5.27 -15.16 4.93
C PRO A 118 5.55 -15.51 6.41
N ASP A 119 5.61 -16.79 6.75
CA ASP A 119 5.92 -17.25 8.10
C ASP A 119 7.37 -16.95 8.52
N GLU A 120 8.32 -17.00 7.59
CA GLU A 120 9.71 -16.60 7.84
C GLU A 120 9.82 -15.08 8.04
N VAL A 121 9.10 -14.29 7.22
CA VAL A 121 9.03 -12.83 7.39
C VAL A 121 8.47 -12.45 8.76
N LYS A 122 7.38 -13.09 9.18
CA LYS A 122 6.72 -12.85 10.48
C LYS A 122 7.65 -13.11 11.67
N LYS A 123 8.64 -14.00 11.51
CA LYS A 123 9.59 -14.38 12.56
C LYS A 123 10.84 -13.48 12.62
N LEU A 124 10.99 -12.52 11.70
CA LEU A 124 12.13 -11.60 11.72
C LEU A 124 12.15 -10.80 13.03
N LYS A 125 13.31 -10.81 13.67
CA LYS A 125 13.51 -10.14 14.95
C LYS A 125 13.94 -8.70 14.77
N THR A 126 13.31 -7.82 15.52
CA THR A 126 13.68 -6.40 15.67
C THR A 126 14.01 -6.09 17.12
N ASP A 127 14.74 -5.02 17.35
CA ASP A 127 14.93 -4.45 18.68
C ASP A 127 13.69 -3.64 19.13
N GLU A 128 13.76 -3.02 20.29
CA GLU A 128 12.69 -2.17 20.85
C GLU A 128 12.35 -0.93 20.02
N ASN A 129 13.25 -0.55 19.08
CA ASN A 129 13.08 0.56 18.16
C ASN A 129 12.66 0.09 16.74
N GLY A 130 12.30 -1.19 16.57
CA GLY A 130 11.92 -1.77 15.30
C GLY A 130 13.08 -2.04 14.35
N LYS A 131 14.36 -1.86 14.79
CA LYS A 131 15.53 -2.08 13.93
C LYS A 131 15.85 -3.57 13.81
N PRO A 132 16.33 -4.02 12.63
CA PRO A 132 16.67 -5.43 12.41
C PRO A 132 17.81 -5.90 13.32
N GLN A 133 17.73 -7.18 13.74
CA GLN A 133 18.77 -7.83 14.56
C GLN A 133 19.58 -8.87 13.79
N ASP A 134 19.17 -9.23 12.56
CA ASP A 134 19.90 -10.16 11.70
C ASP A 134 21.12 -9.45 11.11
N ALA A 135 22.31 -10.07 11.23
CA ALA A 135 23.58 -9.46 10.82
C ALA A 135 23.65 -9.18 9.31
N ASP A 136 23.10 -10.08 8.49
CA ASP A 136 23.09 -9.90 7.03
C ASP A 136 22.18 -8.71 6.66
N LEU A 137 21.02 -8.59 7.32
CA LEU A 137 20.10 -7.50 7.08
C LEU A 137 20.68 -6.15 7.56
N VAL A 138 21.29 -6.11 8.75
CA VAL A 138 21.90 -4.88 9.32
C VAL A 138 23.03 -4.35 8.43
N SER A 139 23.71 -5.21 7.66
CA SER A 139 24.80 -4.80 6.76
C SER A 139 24.36 -3.81 5.66
N GLY A 140 23.08 -3.76 5.34
CA GLY A 140 22.54 -2.86 4.31
C GLY A 140 21.29 -2.08 4.73
N CYS A 141 20.70 -2.39 5.90
CA CYS A 141 19.49 -1.74 6.39
C CYS A 141 19.58 -1.49 7.91
N THR A 142 19.50 -0.22 8.30
CA THR A 142 19.52 0.22 9.71
C THR A 142 18.26 1.03 10.10
N ILE A 143 17.32 1.19 9.18
CA ILE A 143 16.01 1.77 9.49
C ILE A 143 15.16 0.81 10.32
N ALA A 144 14.15 1.32 11.02
CA ALA A 144 13.13 0.49 11.64
C ALA A 144 12.35 -0.27 10.55
N VAL A 145 12.22 -1.59 10.68
CA VAL A 145 11.60 -2.46 9.66
C VAL A 145 10.35 -3.17 10.14
N ASP A 146 9.96 -2.98 11.38
CA ASP A 146 8.80 -3.63 12.02
C ASP A 146 7.49 -3.35 11.27
N ARG A 147 7.20 -2.06 10.95
CA ARG A 147 6.01 -1.70 10.16
C ARG A 147 6.05 -2.27 8.75
N TYR A 148 7.23 -2.27 8.09
CA TYR A 148 7.37 -2.84 6.75
C TYR A 148 7.21 -4.35 6.78
N ARG A 149 7.80 -5.04 7.79
CA ARG A 149 7.55 -6.47 8.02
C ARG A 149 6.07 -6.76 8.15
N ASP A 150 5.36 -5.99 8.97
CA ASP A 150 3.94 -6.17 9.22
C ASP A 150 3.09 -5.85 7.97
N ALA A 151 3.47 -4.84 7.18
CA ALA A 151 2.86 -4.54 5.89
C ALA A 151 3.08 -5.69 4.87
N VAL A 152 4.29 -6.26 4.79
CA VAL A 152 4.58 -7.43 3.93
C VAL A 152 3.73 -8.64 4.35
N VAL A 153 3.62 -8.91 5.65
CA VAL A 153 2.79 -10.01 6.16
C VAL A 153 1.33 -9.81 5.76
N ARG A 154 0.77 -8.60 5.95
CA ARG A 154 -0.60 -8.27 5.51
C ARG A 154 -0.77 -8.41 4.00
N ALA A 155 0.20 -7.93 3.21
CA ALA A 155 0.18 -8.08 1.76
C ALA A 155 0.12 -9.54 1.33
N CYS A 156 0.89 -10.42 1.99
CA CYS A 156 0.87 -11.85 1.72
C CYS A 156 -0.48 -12.50 2.10
N GLU A 157 -1.05 -12.13 3.24
CA GLU A 157 -2.35 -12.65 3.72
C GLU A 157 -3.51 -12.24 2.80
N GLN A 158 -3.42 -11.06 2.16
CA GLN A 158 -4.43 -10.50 1.26
C GLN A 158 -4.17 -10.81 -0.23
N ALA A 159 -3.06 -11.49 -0.55
CA ALA A 159 -2.63 -11.71 -1.93
C ALA A 159 -3.63 -12.54 -2.75
N LYS A 160 -3.97 -12.03 -3.94
CA LYS A 160 -4.96 -12.60 -4.88
C LYS A 160 -4.32 -12.95 -6.22
N ALA A 161 -4.84 -13.98 -6.89
CA ALA A 161 -4.48 -14.36 -8.26
C ALA A 161 -5.16 -13.40 -9.26
N LEU A 162 -4.53 -12.27 -9.55
CA LEU A 162 -5.09 -11.22 -10.39
C LEU A 162 -4.50 -11.21 -11.82
N GLY A 163 -3.48 -12.03 -12.06
CA GLY A 163 -2.86 -12.16 -13.38
C GLY A 163 -1.35 -11.97 -13.39
N ALA A 164 -0.72 -11.78 -12.24
CA ALA A 164 0.74 -11.80 -12.12
C ALA A 164 1.32 -13.13 -12.62
N ALA A 165 2.50 -13.08 -13.23
CA ALA A 165 3.22 -14.21 -13.79
C ALA A 165 4.70 -14.19 -13.41
N GLN A 166 5.39 -15.27 -13.69
CA GLN A 166 6.83 -15.35 -13.50
C GLN A 166 7.56 -14.30 -14.36
N GLY A 167 8.43 -13.53 -13.73
CA GLY A 167 9.21 -12.48 -14.39
C GLY A 167 8.55 -11.09 -14.36
N ASP A 168 7.30 -10.99 -13.89
CA ASP A 168 6.69 -9.69 -13.62
C ASP A 168 7.39 -9.01 -12.46
N ARG A 169 7.47 -7.67 -12.51
CA ARG A 169 7.98 -6.83 -11.42
C ARG A 169 6.83 -6.17 -10.68
N VAL A 170 6.95 -6.07 -9.36
CA VAL A 170 5.99 -5.33 -8.54
C VAL A 170 6.33 -3.85 -8.47
N THR A 171 5.32 -2.99 -8.46
CA THR A 171 5.47 -1.55 -8.23
C THR A 171 4.43 -1.06 -7.23
N LEU A 172 4.76 0.02 -6.54
CA LEU A 172 3.95 0.58 -5.45
C LEU A 172 3.99 2.10 -5.49
N SER A 173 2.87 2.73 -5.21
CA SER A 173 2.84 4.16 -4.90
C SER A 173 1.92 4.48 -3.74
N LEU A 174 2.27 5.53 -3.01
CA LEU A 174 1.45 6.19 -2.00
C LEU A 174 1.35 7.66 -2.37
N ILE A 175 0.13 8.15 -2.58
CA ILE A 175 -0.14 9.55 -2.89
C ILE A 175 -1.10 10.10 -1.85
N ALA A 176 -0.70 11.15 -1.14
CA ALA A 176 -1.59 11.92 -0.29
C ALA A 176 -2.18 13.10 -1.06
N ALA A 177 -3.44 13.41 -0.80
CA ALA A 177 -4.01 14.69 -1.17
C ALA A 177 -3.38 15.82 -0.33
N ASP A 178 -3.36 17.03 -0.87
CA ASP A 178 -2.91 18.20 -0.12
C ASP A 178 -3.72 18.35 1.17
N LEU A 179 -3.01 18.59 2.26
CA LEU A 179 -3.66 18.79 3.55
C LEU A 179 -4.27 20.19 3.64
N PRO A 180 -5.40 20.33 4.34
CA PRO A 180 -6.00 21.64 4.53
C PRO A 180 -5.05 22.55 5.31
N GLN A 181 -4.90 23.77 4.82
CA GLN A 181 -4.12 24.84 5.44
C GLN A 181 -5.06 25.81 6.20
N ASN A 182 -4.50 26.56 7.13
CA ASN A 182 -5.25 27.59 7.90
C ASN A 182 -6.40 27.02 8.74
N LEU A 183 -6.25 25.80 9.24
CA LEU A 183 -7.18 25.24 10.22
C LEU A 183 -6.93 25.85 11.60
N ALA A 184 -8.00 26.00 12.38
CA ALA A 184 -7.92 26.36 13.78
C ALA A 184 -9.03 25.69 14.58
N ALA A 185 -8.67 25.21 15.76
CA ALA A 185 -9.63 24.82 16.78
C ALA A 185 -10.10 26.05 17.56
N THR A 186 -11.27 25.95 18.15
CA THR A 186 -11.88 26.96 19.03
C THR A 186 -12.32 26.29 20.32
N ASP A 187 -12.71 27.06 21.34
CA ASP A 187 -13.22 26.53 22.61
C ASP A 187 -14.47 25.63 22.41
N ASP A 188 -15.22 25.85 21.31
CA ASP A 188 -16.45 25.12 21.01
C ASP A 188 -16.25 23.99 19.99
N GLN A 189 -15.12 23.95 19.26
CA GLN A 189 -14.90 22.99 18.17
C GLN A 189 -13.42 22.68 17.95
N ASP A 190 -13.10 21.40 18.01
CA ASP A 190 -11.79 20.90 17.62
C ASP A 190 -11.56 21.01 16.09
N ALA A 191 -10.29 21.17 15.69
CA ALA A 191 -9.89 21.08 14.30
C ALA A 191 -9.53 19.62 13.95
N HIS A 192 -9.92 19.18 12.76
CA HIS A 192 -9.63 17.84 12.27
C HIS A 192 -8.72 17.90 11.04
N VAL A 193 -7.62 17.16 11.11
CA VAL A 193 -6.66 16.98 10.01
C VAL A 193 -6.79 15.55 9.50
N GLN A 194 -7.48 15.36 8.39
CA GLN A 194 -7.58 14.08 7.71
C GLN A 194 -6.59 14.04 6.55
N ALA A 195 -5.87 12.94 6.42
CA ALA A 195 -5.01 12.67 5.26
C ALA A 195 -5.67 11.60 4.38
N ASP A 196 -6.04 11.98 3.15
CA ASP A 196 -6.53 11.04 2.16
C ASP A 196 -5.33 10.47 1.38
N ILE A 197 -4.97 9.22 1.68
CA ILE A 197 -3.81 8.54 1.12
C ILE A 197 -4.29 7.42 0.20
N THR A 198 -4.06 7.59 -1.10
CA THR A 198 -4.41 6.60 -2.12
C THR A 198 -3.18 5.76 -2.45
N LEU A 199 -3.37 4.45 -2.57
CA LEU A 199 -2.32 3.48 -2.81
C LEU A 199 -2.62 2.68 -4.09
N ALA A 200 -1.56 2.36 -4.83
CA ALA A 200 -1.64 1.42 -5.95
C ALA A 200 -0.47 0.45 -5.90
N ALA A 201 -0.78 -0.85 -5.91
CA ALA A 201 0.17 -1.94 -6.10
C ALA A 201 -0.11 -2.61 -7.44
N LEU A 202 0.91 -2.69 -8.31
CA LEU A 202 0.78 -3.25 -9.65
C LEU A 202 1.85 -4.31 -9.86
N THR A 203 1.58 -5.22 -10.79
CA THR A 203 2.64 -5.98 -11.46
C THR A 203 2.68 -5.60 -12.93
N VAL A 204 3.88 -5.56 -13.47
CA VAL A 204 4.14 -5.24 -14.87
C VAL A 204 5.01 -6.30 -15.52
N ASP A 205 4.72 -6.64 -16.76
CA ASP A 205 5.53 -7.54 -17.58
C ASP A 205 6.81 -6.85 -18.11
N GLY A 206 7.62 -7.60 -18.86
CA GLY A 206 8.85 -7.09 -19.46
C GLY A 206 8.64 -6.01 -20.54
N GLU A 207 7.40 -5.77 -20.98
CA GLU A 207 7.03 -4.71 -21.91
C GLU A 207 6.46 -3.46 -21.18
N GLY A 208 6.40 -3.48 -19.85
CA GLY A 208 5.84 -2.40 -19.04
C GLY A 208 4.32 -2.34 -19.06
N ARG A 209 3.64 -3.45 -19.35
CA ARG A 209 2.18 -3.56 -19.33
C ARG A 209 1.72 -4.12 -18.00
N VAL A 210 0.63 -3.58 -17.48
CA VAL A 210 0.02 -4.03 -16.23
C VAL A 210 -0.50 -5.47 -16.38
N THR A 211 -0.05 -6.37 -15.53
CA THR A 211 -0.54 -7.76 -15.47
C THR A 211 -1.53 -7.95 -14.31
N SER A 212 -1.34 -7.22 -13.21
CA SER A 212 -2.31 -7.15 -12.11
C SER A 212 -2.31 -5.77 -11.44
N ALA A 213 -3.40 -5.41 -10.78
CA ALA A 213 -3.54 -4.14 -10.08
C ALA A 213 -4.41 -4.26 -8.83
N ILE A 214 -4.01 -3.59 -7.76
CA ILE A 214 -4.77 -3.38 -6.53
C ILE A 214 -4.74 -1.89 -6.20
N GLY A 215 -5.91 -1.28 -6.05
CA GLY A 215 -6.07 0.09 -5.56
C GLY A 215 -6.67 0.09 -4.17
N ASP A 216 -6.21 0.97 -3.30
CA ASP A 216 -6.74 1.13 -1.94
C ASP A 216 -6.65 2.57 -1.47
N MET A 217 -7.25 2.88 -0.33
CA MET A 217 -7.19 4.20 0.31
C MET A 217 -7.25 4.05 1.82
N THR A 218 -6.45 4.86 2.53
CA THR A 218 -6.57 5.04 3.98
C THR A 218 -6.81 6.51 4.30
N GLN A 219 -7.57 6.78 5.38
CA GLN A 219 -8.01 8.13 5.76
C GLN A 219 -7.75 8.39 7.26
N PRO A 220 -6.49 8.33 7.70
CA PRO A 220 -6.15 8.66 9.08
C PRO A 220 -6.48 10.11 9.42
N GLN A 221 -6.90 10.34 10.66
CA GLN A 221 -7.29 11.65 11.16
C GLN A 221 -6.57 11.96 12.47
N LEU A 222 -6.15 13.22 12.61
CA LEU A 222 -5.72 13.81 13.89
C LEU A 222 -6.72 14.89 14.31
N THR A 223 -6.91 15.02 15.61
CA THR A 223 -7.75 16.05 16.22
C THR A 223 -6.84 17.03 16.98
N VAL A 224 -7.07 18.32 16.81
CA VAL A 224 -6.36 19.40 17.50
C VAL A 224 -7.36 20.21 18.30
N SER A 225 -7.17 20.32 19.62
CA SER A 225 -8.02 21.07 20.52
C SER A 225 -7.63 22.56 20.61
N ALA A 226 -8.47 23.38 21.25
CA ALA A 226 -8.26 24.82 21.39
C ALA A 226 -6.94 25.21 22.06
N ASP A 227 -6.41 24.40 22.97
CA ASP A 227 -5.11 24.60 23.61
C ASP A 227 -3.92 24.10 22.76
N GLY A 228 -4.21 23.53 21.59
CA GLY A 228 -3.24 22.98 20.65
C GLY A 228 -2.85 21.51 20.90
N THR A 229 -3.47 20.83 21.86
CA THR A 229 -3.21 19.41 22.09
C THR A 229 -3.62 18.61 20.86
N VAL A 230 -2.73 17.74 20.37
CA VAL A 230 -2.98 16.87 19.21
C VAL A 230 -3.23 15.44 19.71
N SER A 231 -4.28 14.82 19.21
CA SER A 231 -4.63 13.42 19.51
C SER A 231 -4.90 12.64 18.22
N GLY A 232 -4.61 11.33 18.26
CA GLY A 232 -4.96 10.38 17.21
C GLY A 232 -6.28 9.69 17.50
N PRO A 233 -6.76 8.81 16.60
CA PRO A 233 -7.94 8.00 16.81
C PRO A 233 -7.70 6.97 17.93
N GLU A 234 -8.76 6.61 18.66
CA GLU A 234 -8.72 5.54 19.66
C GLU A 234 -8.64 4.15 19.02
N GLU A 235 -9.26 3.98 17.86
CA GLU A 235 -9.31 2.72 17.13
C GLU A 235 -8.22 2.65 16.05
N PRO A 236 -7.77 1.43 15.69
CA PRO A 236 -6.82 1.24 14.61
C PRO A 236 -7.35 1.80 13.28
N VAL A 237 -6.46 2.39 12.50
CA VAL A 237 -6.79 2.89 11.17
C VAL A 237 -6.69 1.75 10.16
N TYR A 238 -7.80 1.44 9.51
CA TYR A 238 -7.90 0.44 8.46
C TYR A 238 -8.06 1.11 7.09
N THR A 239 -7.54 0.48 6.04
CA THR A 239 -7.81 0.90 4.67
C THR A 239 -9.26 0.60 4.28
N LYS A 240 -9.74 1.19 3.18
CA LYS A 240 -11.11 0.92 2.70
C LYS A 240 -11.28 -0.54 2.26
N ASN A 241 -10.23 -1.16 1.68
CA ASN A 241 -10.26 -2.58 1.36
C ASN A 241 -10.34 -3.45 2.62
N GLU A 242 -9.59 -3.11 3.68
CA GLU A 242 -9.63 -3.84 4.96
C GLU A 242 -10.97 -3.67 5.68
N GLN A 243 -11.61 -2.52 5.56
CA GLN A 243 -12.96 -2.30 6.11
C GLN A 243 -14.00 -3.15 5.37
N GLY A 244 -13.80 -3.42 4.08
CA GLY A 244 -14.72 -4.23 3.29
C GLY A 244 -16.17 -3.75 3.40
N ASP A 245 -17.09 -4.65 3.71
CA ASP A 245 -18.52 -4.31 3.88
C ASP A 245 -18.81 -3.38 5.08
N LYS A 246 -17.87 -3.22 6.01
CA LYS A 246 -18.02 -2.31 7.15
C LYS A 246 -17.86 -0.83 6.75
N TYR A 247 -17.27 -0.55 5.58
CA TYR A 247 -17.18 0.82 5.05
C TYR A 247 -18.59 1.40 4.81
N GLY A 248 -19.54 0.57 4.41
CA GLY A 248 -20.96 0.88 4.46
C GLY A 248 -21.49 1.77 3.34
N MET A 249 -20.88 1.77 2.16
CA MET A 249 -21.38 2.56 1.02
C MET A 249 -22.38 1.83 0.13
N ARG A 250 -22.57 0.52 0.29
CA ARG A 250 -23.40 -0.33 -0.59
C ARG A 250 -24.80 0.21 -0.82
N GLU A 251 -25.47 0.65 0.25
CA GLU A 251 -26.83 1.18 0.18
C GLU A 251 -26.91 2.54 -0.54
N ALA A 252 -25.84 3.34 -0.47
CA ALA A 252 -25.75 4.62 -1.16
C ALA A 252 -25.26 4.51 -2.60
N SER A 253 -24.67 3.38 -2.96
CA SER A 253 -24.11 3.10 -4.29
C SER A 253 -25.21 2.69 -5.27
N ALA A 254 -25.32 3.38 -6.40
CA ALA A 254 -26.27 3.01 -7.48
C ALA A 254 -25.98 1.62 -8.09
N LEU A 255 -24.76 1.08 -7.94
CA LEU A 255 -24.40 -0.27 -8.34
C LEU A 255 -24.54 -1.30 -7.20
N HIS A 256 -24.99 -0.88 -6.00
CA HIS A 256 -25.06 -1.72 -4.80
C HIS A 256 -23.73 -2.42 -4.48
N LYS A 257 -22.62 -1.68 -4.64
CA LYS A 257 -21.26 -2.14 -4.38
C LYS A 257 -20.62 -1.35 -3.24
N GLU A 258 -19.73 -2.00 -2.51
CA GLU A 258 -18.83 -1.35 -1.57
C GLU A 258 -17.66 -0.67 -2.28
N TRP A 259 -16.91 0.17 -1.56
CA TRP A 259 -15.79 0.91 -2.11
C TRP A 259 -14.73 -0.02 -2.75
N TYR A 260 -14.38 -1.11 -2.07
CA TYR A 260 -13.40 -2.07 -2.57
C TYR A 260 -13.84 -2.75 -3.88
N GLU A 261 -15.14 -3.03 -4.04
CA GLU A 261 -15.69 -3.61 -5.28
C GLU A 261 -15.63 -2.63 -6.46
N HIS A 262 -15.74 -1.33 -6.17
CA HIS A 262 -15.54 -0.28 -7.17
C HIS A 262 -14.07 -0.15 -7.55
N ALA A 263 -13.15 -0.15 -6.57
CA ALA A 263 -11.72 -0.11 -6.81
C ALA A 263 -11.24 -1.33 -7.60
N GLU A 264 -11.71 -2.54 -7.27
CA GLU A 264 -11.46 -3.75 -8.05
C GLU A 264 -12.01 -3.62 -9.49
N GLY A 265 -13.21 -3.05 -9.65
CA GLY A 265 -13.79 -2.76 -10.96
C GLY A 265 -12.89 -1.88 -11.82
N TYR A 266 -12.38 -0.78 -11.27
CA TYR A 266 -11.42 0.08 -11.96
C TYR A 266 -10.12 -0.67 -12.27
N CYS A 267 -9.49 -1.29 -11.28
CA CYS A 267 -8.23 -2.02 -11.43
C CYS A 267 -8.31 -3.12 -12.49
N SER A 268 -9.47 -3.78 -12.63
CA SER A 268 -9.68 -4.82 -13.65
C SER A 268 -9.55 -4.29 -15.09
N THR A 269 -9.80 -2.99 -15.31
CA THR A 269 -9.69 -2.35 -16.63
C THR A 269 -8.25 -2.04 -17.03
N LEU A 270 -7.29 -2.16 -16.11
CA LEU A 270 -5.89 -1.78 -16.33
C LEU A 270 -5.06 -2.90 -16.99
N LYS A 271 -5.51 -4.14 -16.86
CA LYS A 271 -4.78 -5.32 -17.34
C LYS A 271 -4.46 -5.23 -18.84
N GLY A 272 -3.20 -5.47 -19.19
CA GLY A 272 -2.66 -5.41 -20.54
C GLY A 272 -2.39 -3.99 -21.04
N LYS A 273 -2.68 -2.94 -20.26
CA LYS A 273 -2.46 -1.56 -20.66
C LYS A 273 -1.07 -1.07 -20.27
N SER A 274 -0.54 -0.20 -21.12
CA SER A 274 0.64 0.61 -20.84
C SER A 274 0.29 1.87 -20.06
N MET A 275 1.29 2.52 -19.47
CA MET A 275 1.15 3.81 -18.77
C MET A 275 0.43 4.87 -19.64
N ALA A 276 0.78 4.97 -20.94
CA ALA A 276 0.16 5.95 -21.87
C ALA A 276 -1.33 5.67 -22.10
N GLU A 277 -1.71 4.39 -22.24
CA GLU A 277 -3.11 3.99 -22.40
C GLU A 277 -3.93 4.24 -21.14
N ILE A 278 -3.34 4.08 -19.94
CA ILE A 278 -3.98 4.39 -18.67
C ILE A 278 -4.13 5.90 -18.48
N ALA A 279 -3.11 6.68 -18.79
CA ALA A 279 -3.16 8.15 -18.71
C ALA A 279 -4.24 8.76 -19.64
N ALA A 280 -4.54 8.08 -20.75
CA ALA A 280 -5.58 8.51 -21.68
C ALA A 280 -7.01 8.11 -21.26
N GLN A 281 -7.18 7.28 -20.22
CA GLN A 281 -8.52 6.90 -19.75
C GLN A 281 -9.22 8.08 -19.08
N PRO A 282 -10.49 8.39 -19.45
CA PRO A 282 -11.24 9.44 -18.79
C PRO A 282 -11.52 9.11 -17.31
N THR A 283 -11.36 10.11 -16.44
CA THR A 283 -11.69 10.01 -15.00
C THR A 283 -12.93 10.82 -14.63
N ASP A 284 -13.51 11.54 -15.58
CA ASP A 284 -14.67 12.44 -15.40
C ASP A 284 -16.02 11.71 -15.43
N GLY A 285 -15.99 10.38 -15.53
CA GLY A 285 -17.19 9.56 -15.63
C GLY A 285 -17.84 9.57 -17.02
N SER A 286 -17.15 9.99 -18.06
CA SER A 286 -17.64 9.91 -19.46
C SER A 286 -17.57 8.50 -20.04
N ASP A 287 -16.71 7.63 -19.51
CA ASP A 287 -16.56 6.23 -19.94
C ASP A 287 -17.73 5.38 -19.40
N ALA A 288 -18.59 4.93 -20.33
CA ALA A 288 -19.78 4.14 -20.00
C ALA A 288 -19.44 2.71 -19.53
N ASP A 289 -18.37 2.11 -20.06
CA ASP A 289 -17.92 0.77 -19.66
C ASP A 289 -17.34 0.79 -18.26
N LEU A 290 -16.56 1.81 -17.94
CA LEU A 290 -16.07 2.02 -16.59
C LEU A 290 -17.21 2.28 -15.60
N LYS A 291 -18.20 3.09 -15.95
CA LYS A 291 -19.39 3.34 -15.10
C LYS A 291 -20.17 2.08 -14.75
N ALA A 292 -20.18 1.08 -15.60
CA ALA A 292 -20.84 -0.19 -15.31
C ALA A 292 -20.07 -1.01 -14.24
N LEU A 293 -18.80 -0.72 -14.01
CA LEU A 293 -17.93 -1.39 -13.07
C LEU A 293 -17.70 -0.57 -11.80
N CYS A 294 -17.58 0.75 -11.93
CA CYS A 294 -17.11 1.67 -10.90
C CYS A 294 -17.81 3.03 -11.04
N ILE A 295 -18.38 3.53 -9.93
CA ILE A 295 -19.01 4.85 -9.87
C ILE A 295 -18.36 5.80 -8.85
N ILE A 296 -17.31 5.36 -8.13
CA ILE A 296 -16.49 6.26 -7.32
C ILE A 296 -15.60 7.11 -8.23
N SER A 297 -15.11 8.24 -7.73
CA SER A 297 -14.06 8.98 -8.42
C SER A 297 -12.81 8.11 -8.53
N VAL A 298 -12.31 7.91 -9.75
CA VAL A 298 -11.08 7.15 -10.02
C VAL A 298 -9.88 8.04 -10.26
N THR A 299 -10.03 9.37 -10.14
CA THR A 299 -8.95 10.32 -10.42
C THR A 299 -7.70 10.07 -9.59
N ASP A 300 -7.86 9.88 -8.29
CA ASP A 300 -6.71 9.66 -7.40
C ASP A 300 -6.18 8.23 -7.52
N LEU A 301 -7.04 7.24 -7.76
CA LEU A 301 -6.60 5.88 -8.11
C LEU A 301 -5.77 5.88 -9.39
N GLN A 302 -6.19 6.60 -10.44
CA GLN A 302 -5.42 6.72 -11.69
C GLN A 302 -4.07 7.40 -11.45
N LYS A 303 -4.02 8.50 -10.65
CA LYS A 303 -2.77 9.16 -10.28
C LYS A 303 -1.83 8.19 -9.57
N ALA A 304 -2.34 7.43 -8.59
CA ALA A 304 -1.55 6.45 -7.87
C ALA A 304 -1.02 5.35 -8.82
N VAL A 305 -1.86 4.83 -9.71
CA VAL A 305 -1.45 3.85 -10.73
C VAL A 305 -0.33 4.41 -11.63
N LEU A 306 -0.48 5.64 -12.12
CA LEU A 306 0.53 6.28 -12.98
C LEU A 306 1.83 6.55 -12.23
N ALA A 307 1.75 6.93 -10.97
CA ALA A 307 2.94 7.10 -10.13
C ALA A 307 3.66 5.76 -9.88
N ALA A 308 2.91 4.69 -9.59
CA ALA A 308 3.50 3.36 -9.45
C ALA A 308 4.21 2.89 -10.74
N LEU A 309 3.63 3.16 -11.92
CA LEU A 309 4.24 2.84 -13.21
C LEU A 309 5.48 3.69 -13.54
N ALA A 310 5.62 4.85 -12.93
CA ALA A 310 6.82 5.69 -13.12
C ALA A 310 8.04 5.18 -12.34
N GLU A 311 7.83 4.26 -11.38
CA GLU A 311 8.90 3.62 -10.60
C GLU A 311 9.47 2.35 -11.27
N THR A 312 8.99 1.97 -12.48
CA THR A 312 9.38 0.76 -13.22
C THR A 312 10.69 0.88 -14.02
#